data_fd9c35d52c5d8ce45621538bc9161cbc
#
_entry.id   fd9c35d52c5d8ce45621538bc9161cbc
#
_cell.length_a   1.000
_cell.length_b   1.000
_cell.length_c   1.000
_cell.angle_alpha   90.00
_cell.angle_beta   90.00
_cell.angle_gamma   90.00
#
_symmetry.space_group_name_H-M   'P 1'
#
loop_
_entity.id
_entity.type
_entity.pdbx_description
1 polymer ?
#
loop_
_entity_poly.entity_id
_entity_poly.type
_entity_poly.pdbx_seq_one_letter_code
_entity_poly.pdbx_strand_id
1 'polypeptide(L)' 'MSTNETLGKMLKYYRRLNNLKVRDVKARLEDYDIYISEKTIYGWESNQNPP' A
#
# COMPACT_ATOMS: atom_id res chain seq x y z
N MET A 1 6.31 17.32 5.61
CA MET A 1 6.05 15.89 5.36
C MET A 1 5.98 15.64 3.87
N SER A 2 6.61 14.60 3.40
CA SER A 2 6.63 14.33 1.96
C SER A 2 5.30 13.73 1.49
N THR A 3 4.98 13.94 0.21
CA THR A 3 3.79 13.37 -0.40
C THR A 3 3.81 11.85 -0.33
N ASN A 4 4.98 11.24 -0.50
CA ASN A 4 5.13 9.79 -0.47
C ASN A 4 4.82 9.22 0.91
N GLU A 5 5.25 9.89 1.97
CA GLU A 5 4.92 9.48 3.34
C GLU A 5 3.42 9.52 3.57
N THR A 6 2.78 10.60 3.11
CA THR A 6 1.35 10.75 3.24
C THR A 6 0.61 9.64 2.50
N LEU A 7 1.06 9.32 1.30
CA LEU A 7 0.44 8.28 0.49
C LEU A 7 0.54 6.91 1.18
N GLY A 8 1.70 6.58 1.75
CA GLY A 8 1.86 5.32 2.45
C GLY A 8 0.95 5.21 3.66
N LYS A 9 0.82 6.30 4.42
CA LYS A 9 -0.06 6.33 5.59
C LYS A 9 -1.53 6.19 5.17
N MET A 10 -1.91 6.84 4.10
CA MET A 10 -3.28 6.76 3.59
C MET A 10 -3.60 5.35 3.12
N LEU A 11 -2.66 4.69 2.44
CA LEU A 11 -2.84 3.33 1.98
C LEU A 11 -3.06 2.36 3.15
N LYS A 12 -2.26 2.51 4.19
CA LYS A 12 -2.38 1.68 5.39
C LYS A 12 -3.72 1.92 6.08
N TYR A 13 -4.11 3.19 6.19
CA TYR A 13 -5.38 3.57 6.82
C TYR A 13 -6.56 2.98 6.03
N TYR A 14 -6.56 3.13 4.73
CA TYR A 14 -7.59 2.60 3.87
C TYR A 14 -7.71 1.08 4.03
N ARG A 15 -6.57 0.40 4.03
CA ARG A 15 -6.53 -1.05 4.17
C ARG A 15 -7.15 -1.50 5.49
N ARG A 16 -6.76 -0.85 6.60
CA ARG A 16 -7.28 -1.18 7.92
C ARG A 16 -8.76 -0.88 8.05
N LEU A 17 -9.18 0.24 7.51
CA LEU A 17 -10.58 0.66 7.56
C LEU A 17 -11.49 -0.37 6.89
N ASN A 18 -11.01 -1.02 5.86
CA ASN A 18 -11.77 -2.02 5.11
C ASN A 18 -11.42 -3.45 5.50
N ASN A 19 -10.67 -3.64 6.58
CA ASN A 19 -10.26 -4.96 7.06
C ASN A 19 -9.54 -5.78 6.00
N LEU A 20 -8.71 -5.13 5.19
CA LEU A 20 -7.97 -5.77 4.12
C LEU A 20 -6.58 -6.16 4.59
N LYS A 21 -6.08 -7.27 4.08
CA LYS A 21 -4.68 -7.65 4.24
C LYS A 21 -3.90 -7.08 3.07
N VAL A 22 -2.56 -7.00 3.22
CA VAL A 22 -1.72 -6.49 2.14
C VAL A 22 -1.93 -7.30 0.86
N ARG A 23 -2.08 -8.62 0.96
CA ARG A 23 -2.33 -9.45 -0.22
C ARG A 23 -3.64 -9.08 -0.94
N ASP A 24 -4.63 -8.59 -0.18
CA ASP A 24 -5.89 -8.16 -0.77
C ASP A 24 -5.70 -6.87 -1.56
N VAL A 25 -4.88 -5.96 -1.03
CA VAL A 25 -4.53 -4.73 -1.74
C VAL A 25 -3.76 -5.07 -3.01
N LYS A 26 -2.83 -6.00 -2.93
CA LYS A 26 -2.07 -6.46 -4.09
C LYS A 26 -3.00 -6.97 -5.18
N ALA A 27 -3.97 -7.81 -4.81
CA ALA A 27 -4.92 -8.36 -5.76
C ALA A 27 -5.74 -7.27 -6.44
N ARG A 28 -6.17 -6.26 -5.68
CA ARG A 28 -6.94 -5.14 -6.22
C ARG A 28 -6.10 -4.33 -7.21
N LEU A 29 -4.83 -4.12 -6.91
CA LEU A 29 -3.94 -3.41 -7.82
C LEU A 29 -3.73 -4.19 -9.11
N GLU A 30 -3.69 -5.51 -9.04
CA GLU A 30 -3.56 -6.34 -10.23
C GLU A 30 -4.78 -6.20 -11.15
N ASP A 31 -5.95 -5.94 -10.58
CA ASP A 31 -7.16 -5.67 -11.38
C ASP A 31 -7.00 -4.40 -12.23
N TYR A 32 -6.11 -3.51 -11.84
CA TYR A 32 -5.80 -2.28 -12.57
C TYR A 32 -4.48 -2.40 -13.34
N ASP A 33 -4.01 -3.62 -13.55
CA ASP A 33 -2.75 -3.90 -14.27
C ASP A 33 -1.53 -3.32 -13.55
N ILE A 34 -1.60 -3.21 -12.23
CA ILE A 34 -0.47 -2.74 -11.40
C ILE A 34 0.06 -3.94 -10.63
N TYR A 35 1.28 -4.36 -10.97
CA TYR A 35 1.88 -5.57 -10.40
C TYR A 35 3.05 -5.19 -9.49
N ILE A 36 2.82 -5.25 -8.17
CA ILE A 36 3.84 -4.97 -7.17
C ILE A 36 3.80 -6.07 -6.12
N SER A 37 4.94 -6.28 -5.45
CA SER A 37 5.03 -7.32 -4.43
C SER A 37 4.44 -6.85 -3.11
N GLU A 38 4.05 -7.81 -2.26
CA GLU A 38 3.59 -7.49 -0.91
C GLU A 38 4.68 -6.78 -0.12
N LYS A 39 5.92 -7.19 -0.31
CA LYS A 39 7.07 -6.56 0.36
C LYS A 39 7.14 -5.07 0.03
N THR A 40 6.90 -4.72 -1.23
CA THR A 40 6.90 -3.33 -1.66
C THR A 40 5.78 -2.55 -0.96
N ILE A 41 4.59 -3.15 -0.86
CA ILE A 41 3.46 -2.50 -0.18
C ILE A 41 3.77 -2.28 1.30
N TYR A 42 4.34 -3.29 1.98
CA TYR A 42 4.77 -3.15 3.37
C TYR A 42 5.80 -2.04 3.53
N GLY A 43 6.73 -1.93 2.57
CA GLY A 43 7.73 -0.87 2.59
C GLY A 43 7.09 0.51 2.50
N TRP A 44 6.08 0.66 1.66
CA TRP A 44 5.36 1.93 1.54
C TRP A 44 4.65 2.28 2.85
N GLU A 45 3.97 1.31 3.46
CA GLU A 45 3.21 1.53 4.69
C GLU A 45 4.13 1.86 5.87
N SER A 46 5.31 1.28 5.91
CA SER A 46 6.28 1.52 6.98
C SER A 46 7.18 2.72 6.69
N ASN A 47 7.01 3.34 5.52
CA ASN A 47 7.79 4.49 5.09
C ASN A 47 9.27 4.19 4.87
N GLN A 48 9.61 2.93 4.65
CA GLN A 48 10.99 2.53 4.35
C GLN A 48 11.29 2.72 2.86
N ASN A 49 10.28 2.49 2.00
CA ASN A 49 10.40 2.63 0.56
C ASN A 49 9.21 3.44 0.07
N PRO A 50 9.30 4.78 0.08
CA PRO A 50 8.17 5.61 -0.36
C PRO A 50 7.79 5.30 -1.81
N PRO A 51 6.50 5.34 -2.09
CA PRO A 51 6.04 5.11 -3.47
C PRO A 51 6.46 6.19 -4.43
#